data_ab59cbaadfa892700c66e84634937831
#
_entry.id   ab59cbaadfa892700c66e84634937831
#
_cell.length_a   1.000
_cell.length_b   1.000
_cell.length_c   1.000
_cell.angle_alpha   90.00
_cell.angle_beta   90.00
_cell.angle_gamma   90.00
#
_symmetry.space_group_name_H-M   'P 1'
#
loop_
_entity.id
_entity.type
_entity.pdbx_description
1 polymer ?
#
loop_
_entity_poly.entity_id
_entity_poly.type
_entity_poly.pdbx_seq_one_letter_code
_entity_poly.pdbx_strand_id
1 'polypeptide(L)'
;GLAACGQKTSETKSPSQAQAKTEAAPDASEQPQTDAGAELPEVKLVFSTQSSGDVNYVKAMHMIADEISEKTNGKFTMEIHENGSLMTQEGEVDAVARGSLDMMFSSPFLISDQMPYLTMFTAAYIFQNEQHMRAVMDGEIGQKVADDVAEKLNVRWLSALYCGARHLDMRDIGREITKPEDLNGVNLRMPNSSAWLFMGKALGANPTPMAYAEIYQGLQTGAIDGQENPLPTTIAQKWYEVTSQIVLTGHVIEPMCIAINEEK
;
A
#
# COMPACT_ATOMS: atom_id res chain seq x y z
N GLY A 1 -41.30 -41.29 -33.30
CA GLY A 1 -41.53 -42.73 -33.03
C GLY A 1 -41.29 -43.04 -31.58
N LEU A 2 -42.37 -43.42 -30.92
CA LEU A 2 -42.55 -43.93 -29.57
C LEU A 2 -41.73 -45.19 -29.24
N ALA A 3 -41.35 -45.39 -27.98
CA ALA A 3 -41.58 -46.49 -27.08
C ALA A 3 -40.53 -46.43 -25.96
N ALA A 4 -40.75 -46.23 -24.70
CA ALA A 4 -41.51 -46.87 -23.64
C ALA A 4 -40.89 -48.18 -23.09
N CYS A 5 -40.72 -48.16 -21.74
CA CYS A 5 -40.70 -49.25 -20.77
C CYS A 5 -39.43 -50.01 -20.45
N GLY A 6 -39.21 -50.06 -19.13
CA GLY A 6 -38.49 -51.14 -18.47
C GLY A 6 -37.99 -50.82 -17.04
N GLN A 7 -38.94 -50.74 -16.07
CA GLN A 7 -38.63 -50.92 -14.62
C GLN A 7 -38.07 -52.30 -14.36
N LYS A 8 -37.01 -52.42 -13.57
CA LYS A 8 -36.74 -53.58 -12.72
C LYS A 8 -36.18 -53.14 -11.38
N THR A 9 -37.00 -53.29 -10.40
CA THR A 9 -36.69 -53.36 -8.97
C THR A 9 -35.81 -54.55 -8.67
N SER A 10 -34.77 -54.35 -7.86
CA SER A 10 -34.21 -55.42 -7.03
C SER A 10 -33.71 -54.83 -5.71
N GLU A 11 -34.41 -55.20 -4.66
CA GLU A 11 -33.97 -55.14 -3.27
C GLU A 11 -32.70 -55.96 -3.13
N THR A 12 -31.74 -55.48 -2.33
CA THR A 12 -31.05 -56.37 -1.38
C THR A 12 -30.10 -55.57 -0.43
N LYS A 13 -30.42 -55.69 0.86
CA LYS A 13 -29.55 -55.81 2.04
C LYS A 13 -28.53 -54.71 2.34
N SER A 14 -28.85 -54.00 3.39
CA SER A 14 -27.95 -53.39 4.38
C SER A 14 -26.94 -54.39 4.96
N PRO A 15 -25.67 -53.99 5.17
CA PRO A 15 -24.92 -54.48 6.31
C PRO A 15 -24.40 -53.35 7.19
N SER A 16 -24.70 -53.52 8.44
CA SER A 16 -23.86 -53.32 9.62
C SER A 16 -23.08 -52.01 9.80
N GLN A 17 -23.47 -51.31 10.82
CA GLN A 17 -22.75 -50.26 11.52
C GLN A 17 -21.28 -50.65 11.78
N ALA A 18 -20.36 -49.90 11.23
CA ALA A 18 -19.01 -49.80 11.76
C ALA A 18 -18.89 -48.42 12.44
N GLN A 19 -18.70 -48.44 13.74
CA GLN A 19 -18.38 -47.28 14.56
C GLN A 19 -17.07 -46.68 14.08
N ALA A 20 -17.13 -45.51 13.42
CA ALA A 20 -15.97 -44.67 13.22
C ALA A 20 -15.69 -43.93 14.54
N LYS A 21 -14.52 -44.20 15.10
CA LYS A 21 -13.93 -43.42 16.18
C LYS A 21 -13.78 -41.99 15.71
N THR A 22 -14.43 -41.07 16.40
CA THR A 22 -14.20 -39.63 16.27
C THR A 22 -12.83 -39.35 16.85
N GLU A 23 -11.84 -39.15 16.00
CA GLU A 23 -10.60 -38.49 16.37
C GLU A 23 -10.92 -37.02 16.59
N ALA A 24 -10.70 -36.54 17.80
CA ALA A 24 -10.85 -35.16 18.19
C ALA A 24 -9.87 -34.31 17.38
N ALA A 25 -10.38 -33.28 16.73
CA ALA A 25 -9.56 -32.21 16.13
C ALA A 25 -8.69 -31.59 17.24
N PRO A 26 -7.42 -31.20 16.93
CA PRO A 26 -6.60 -30.53 17.91
C PRO A 26 -7.18 -29.14 18.19
N ASP A 27 -7.36 -28.89 19.48
CA ASP A 27 -7.79 -27.60 20.05
C ASP A 27 -6.77 -26.51 19.68
N ALA A 28 -7.15 -25.63 18.77
CA ALA A 28 -6.34 -24.50 18.33
C ALA A 28 -6.53 -23.32 19.31
N SER A 29 -6.13 -23.49 20.55
CA SER A 29 -6.04 -22.42 21.54
C SER A 29 -4.76 -22.52 22.38
N GLU A 30 -3.61 -22.59 21.73
CA GLU A 30 -2.37 -22.13 22.34
C GLU A 30 -2.05 -20.75 21.76
N GLN A 31 -2.63 -19.72 22.38
CA GLN A 31 -2.02 -18.38 22.35
C GLN A 31 -0.61 -18.51 22.96
N PRO A 32 0.43 -17.94 22.35
CA PRO A 32 1.73 -17.89 22.99
C PRO A 32 1.56 -17.20 24.34
N GLN A 33 1.77 -17.92 25.43
CA GLN A 33 1.93 -17.34 26.75
C GLN A 33 3.18 -16.47 26.67
N THR A 34 2.98 -15.15 26.55
CA THR A 34 4.03 -14.19 26.83
C THR A 34 4.43 -14.40 28.28
N ASP A 35 5.70 -14.63 28.47
CA ASP A 35 6.35 -14.79 29.79
C ASP A 35 6.03 -13.54 30.64
N ALA A 36 5.06 -13.69 31.56
CA ALA A 36 4.48 -12.60 32.36
C ALA A 36 5.42 -12.20 33.50
N GLY A 37 6.69 -11.88 33.19
CA GLY A 37 7.68 -11.54 34.19
C GLY A 37 8.83 -10.64 33.72
N ALA A 38 9.07 -10.51 32.42
CA ALA A 38 10.10 -9.58 31.94
C ALA A 38 9.48 -8.17 31.82
N GLU A 39 10.05 -7.22 32.54
CA GLU A 39 9.67 -5.81 32.39
C GLU A 39 10.03 -5.36 30.96
N LEU A 40 9.04 -4.99 30.16
CA LEU A 40 9.25 -4.50 28.80
C LEU A 40 10.16 -3.26 28.84
N PRO A 41 11.17 -3.17 27.98
CA PRO A 41 11.98 -1.97 27.86
C PRO A 41 11.11 -0.79 27.41
N GLU A 42 11.52 0.42 27.77
CA GLU A 42 10.91 1.63 27.22
C GLU A 42 11.42 1.83 25.80
N VAL A 43 10.48 1.88 24.83
CA VAL A 43 10.77 2.09 23.41
C VAL A 43 9.99 3.29 22.93
N LYS A 44 10.66 4.28 22.38
CA LYS A 44 10.05 5.41 21.68
C LYS A 44 10.50 5.37 20.23
N LEU A 45 9.53 5.22 19.32
CA LEU A 45 9.78 5.28 17.87
C LEU A 45 9.33 6.62 17.31
N VAL A 46 10.07 7.11 16.33
CA VAL A 46 9.75 8.30 15.55
C VAL A 46 9.31 7.86 14.16
N PHE A 47 8.09 8.23 13.78
CA PHE A 47 7.50 7.98 12.47
C PHE A 47 7.38 9.29 11.69
N SER A 48 7.79 9.32 10.42
CA SER A 48 7.63 10.46 9.53
C SER A 48 6.82 10.11 8.30
N THR A 49 5.99 11.06 7.84
CA THR A 49 5.23 10.94 6.60
C THR A 49 4.99 12.28 5.94
N GLN A 50 4.96 12.28 4.61
CA GLN A 50 4.58 13.45 3.81
C GLN A 50 3.07 13.73 3.83
N SER A 51 2.28 12.73 4.19
CA SER A 51 0.83 12.81 4.15
C SER A 51 0.25 13.48 5.38
N SER A 52 -0.93 14.10 5.22
CA SER A 52 -1.67 14.67 6.35
C SER A 52 -2.33 13.56 7.17
N GLY A 53 -2.62 13.86 8.44
CA GLY A 53 -3.34 12.97 9.35
C GLY A 53 -4.74 12.58 8.89
N ASP A 54 -5.31 13.30 7.92
CA ASP A 54 -6.61 12.99 7.35
C ASP A 54 -6.59 11.82 6.36
N VAL A 55 -5.41 11.43 5.87
CA VAL A 55 -5.27 10.27 5.00
C VAL A 55 -5.53 8.98 5.78
N ASN A 56 -6.29 8.06 5.20
CA ASN A 56 -6.75 6.83 5.85
C ASN A 56 -5.62 5.97 6.44
N TYR A 57 -4.50 5.81 5.74
CA TYR A 57 -3.36 5.03 6.24
C TYR A 57 -2.59 5.74 7.36
N VAL A 58 -2.61 7.08 7.40
CA VAL A 58 -2.03 7.83 8.52
C VAL A 58 -2.92 7.69 9.76
N LYS A 59 -4.25 7.76 9.59
CA LYS A 59 -5.20 7.45 10.68
C LYS A 59 -5.00 6.04 11.23
N ALA A 60 -4.76 5.05 10.36
CA ALA A 60 -4.45 3.70 10.80
C ALA A 60 -3.16 3.63 11.62
N MET A 61 -2.12 4.41 11.26
CA MET A 61 -0.88 4.48 12.05
C MET A 61 -1.11 5.07 13.45
N HIS A 62 -1.94 6.11 13.59
CA HIS A 62 -2.31 6.64 14.90
C HIS A 62 -3.04 5.59 15.75
N MET A 63 -3.99 4.86 15.16
CA MET A 63 -4.68 3.77 15.86
C MET A 63 -3.71 2.67 16.32
N ILE A 64 -2.75 2.30 15.49
CA ILE A 64 -1.71 1.32 15.83
C ILE A 64 -0.83 1.85 16.97
N ALA A 65 -0.41 3.11 16.91
CA ALA A 65 0.40 3.74 17.93
C ALA A 65 -0.31 3.77 19.30
N ASP A 66 -1.60 4.15 19.30
CA ASP A 66 -2.42 4.19 20.50
C ASP A 66 -2.63 2.79 21.10
N GLU A 67 -2.97 1.81 20.26
CA GLU A 67 -3.18 0.42 20.68
C GLU A 67 -1.91 -0.22 21.26
N ILE A 68 -0.76 -0.01 20.64
CA ILE A 68 0.51 -0.53 21.15
C ILE A 68 0.86 0.14 22.50
N SER A 69 0.68 1.46 22.60
CA SER A 69 0.91 2.20 23.84
C SER A 69 0.01 1.67 24.96
N GLU A 70 -1.27 1.48 24.70
CA GLU A 70 -2.23 0.94 25.67
C GLU A 70 -1.84 -0.48 26.11
N LYS A 71 -1.56 -1.39 25.18
CA LYS A 71 -1.20 -2.78 25.44
C LYS A 71 0.11 -2.95 26.19
N THR A 72 1.00 -1.96 26.10
CA THR A 72 2.31 -1.96 26.77
C THR A 72 2.37 -1.05 28.00
N ASN A 73 1.21 -0.53 28.46
CA ASN A 73 1.14 0.44 29.57
C ASN A 73 2.09 1.64 29.38
N GLY A 74 2.18 2.16 28.14
CA GLY A 74 3.02 3.30 27.79
C GLY A 74 4.51 2.97 27.65
N LYS A 75 4.91 1.71 27.75
CA LYS A 75 6.32 1.32 27.57
C LYS A 75 6.77 1.42 26.12
N PHE A 76 5.85 1.22 25.17
CA PHE A 76 6.10 1.41 23.74
C PHE A 76 5.28 2.59 23.25
N THR A 77 5.93 3.61 22.69
CA THR A 77 5.28 4.82 22.17
C THR A 77 5.78 5.16 20.79
N MET A 78 4.94 5.81 20.00
CA MET A 78 5.28 6.26 18.66
C MET A 78 4.93 7.74 18.52
N GLU A 79 5.89 8.55 18.10
CA GLU A 79 5.69 9.96 17.75
C GLU A 79 5.55 10.09 16.24
N ILE A 80 4.39 10.51 15.75
CA ILE A 80 4.07 10.59 14.32
C ILE A 80 4.18 12.04 13.85
N HIS A 81 5.07 12.29 12.89
CA HIS A 81 5.28 13.57 12.24
C HIS A 81 4.68 13.56 10.83
N GLU A 82 3.70 14.40 10.62
CA GLU A 82 2.90 14.49 9.40
C GLU A 82 3.32 15.67 8.52
N ASN A 83 2.75 15.72 7.30
CA ASN A 83 2.87 16.83 6.37
C ASN A 83 4.33 17.17 5.98
N GLY A 84 5.22 16.18 5.98
CA GLY A 84 6.63 16.39 5.66
C GLY A 84 7.35 17.32 6.63
N SER A 85 6.87 17.39 7.89
CA SER A 85 7.39 18.33 8.90
C SER A 85 8.82 18.05 9.32
N LEU A 86 9.32 16.82 9.18
CA LEU A 86 10.70 16.48 9.52
C LEU A 86 11.64 16.56 8.31
N MET A 87 11.25 16.01 7.17
CA MET A 87 12.10 15.88 5.99
C MET A 87 11.30 15.61 4.72
N THR A 88 11.94 15.58 3.56
CA THR A 88 11.30 15.17 2.30
C THR A 88 11.09 13.66 2.24
N GLN A 89 10.26 13.19 1.31
CA GLN A 89 9.96 11.76 1.15
C GLN A 89 11.22 10.93 0.83
N GLU A 90 12.10 11.46 -0.02
CA GLU A 90 13.38 10.83 -0.34
C GLU A 90 14.32 10.83 0.89
N GLY A 91 14.27 11.91 1.68
CA GLY A 91 15.02 12.02 2.94
C GLY A 91 14.60 11.00 3.98
N GLU A 92 13.31 10.63 4.03
CA GLU A 92 12.81 9.58 4.95
C GLU A 92 13.45 8.22 4.65
N VAL A 93 13.55 7.83 3.38
CA VAL A 93 14.18 6.57 2.97
C VAL A 93 15.62 6.48 3.49
N ASP A 94 16.41 7.51 3.20
CA ASP A 94 17.80 7.57 3.63
C ASP A 94 17.95 7.60 5.15
N ALA A 95 17.05 8.31 5.84
CA ALA A 95 17.08 8.43 7.29
C ALA A 95 16.74 7.11 7.99
N VAL A 96 15.74 6.36 7.49
CA VAL A 96 15.40 5.02 8.02
C VAL A 96 16.54 4.05 7.74
N ALA A 97 17.09 4.03 6.54
CA ALA A 97 18.21 3.15 6.18
C ALA A 97 19.43 3.35 7.11
N ARG A 98 19.71 4.60 7.50
CA ARG A 98 20.81 4.93 8.42
C ARG A 98 20.46 4.84 9.91
N GLY A 99 19.20 4.59 10.26
CA GLY A 99 18.72 4.54 11.64
C GLY A 99 18.60 5.91 12.33
N SER A 100 18.63 7.02 11.59
CA SER A 100 18.39 8.38 12.13
C SER A 100 16.90 8.75 12.18
N LEU A 101 16.04 8.00 11.50
CA LEU A 101 14.60 7.93 11.64
C LEU A 101 14.22 6.46 11.88
N ASP A 102 13.25 6.21 12.73
CA ASP A 102 12.88 4.83 13.05
C ASP A 102 11.95 4.22 12.03
N MET A 103 10.89 4.95 11.62
CA MET A 103 9.81 4.44 10.78
C MET A 103 9.32 5.45 9.75
N MET A 104 8.77 4.91 8.65
CA MET A 104 8.12 5.69 7.59
C MET A 104 7.08 4.85 6.85
N PHE A 105 6.30 5.49 5.96
CA PHE A 105 5.66 4.75 4.87
C PHE A 105 6.65 4.63 3.71
N SER A 106 6.92 3.39 3.30
CA SER A 106 7.73 3.07 2.13
C SER A 106 6.85 2.47 1.05
N SER A 107 7.04 2.88 -0.19
CA SER A 107 6.50 2.14 -1.32
C SER A 107 7.63 1.63 -2.21
N PRO A 108 7.39 0.59 -3.02
CA PRO A 108 8.43 0.00 -3.86
C PRO A 108 9.14 1.01 -4.76
N PHE A 109 8.44 2.05 -5.24
CA PHE A 109 9.05 3.04 -6.13
C PHE A 109 10.12 3.91 -5.44
N LEU A 110 9.95 4.20 -4.14
CA LEU A 110 10.88 5.06 -3.41
C LEU A 110 12.28 4.48 -3.32
N ILE A 111 12.39 3.17 -3.43
CA ILE A 111 13.66 2.44 -3.35
C ILE A 111 14.01 1.71 -4.66
N SER A 112 13.25 1.98 -5.73
CA SER A 112 13.44 1.30 -7.01
C SER A 112 14.72 1.71 -7.73
N ASP A 113 15.28 2.87 -7.43
CA ASP A 113 16.58 3.28 -8.01
C ASP A 113 17.74 2.48 -7.38
N GLN A 114 17.61 2.02 -6.11
CA GLN A 114 18.57 1.13 -5.46
C GLN A 114 18.28 -0.35 -5.77
N MET A 115 16.99 -0.71 -5.97
CA MET A 115 16.53 -2.08 -6.23
C MET A 115 15.58 -2.10 -7.44
N PRO A 116 16.13 -2.05 -8.68
CA PRO A 116 15.33 -1.82 -9.91
C PRO A 116 14.19 -2.80 -10.16
N TYR A 117 14.29 -4.05 -9.70
CA TYR A 117 13.22 -5.04 -9.89
C TYR A 117 11.91 -4.66 -9.14
N LEU A 118 12.00 -3.80 -8.13
CA LEU A 118 10.82 -3.32 -7.38
C LEU A 118 9.87 -2.48 -8.24
N THR A 119 10.33 -1.97 -9.38
CA THR A 119 9.47 -1.28 -10.36
C THR A 119 8.30 -2.15 -10.83
N MET A 120 8.42 -3.48 -10.75
CA MET A 120 7.33 -4.38 -11.12
C MET A 120 6.08 -4.19 -10.26
N PHE A 121 6.20 -3.77 -9.00
CA PHE A 121 5.06 -3.54 -8.10
C PHE A 121 4.32 -2.22 -8.39
N THR A 122 4.91 -1.34 -9.18
CA THR A 122 4.30 -0.08 -9.62
C THR A 122 3.96 -0.10 -11.12
N ALA A 123 4.14 -1.24 -11.78
CA ALA A 123 3.76 -1.38 -13.18
C ALA A 123 2.24 -1.23 -13.33
N ALA A 124 1.83 -0.52 -14.40
CA ALA A 124 0.41 -0.30 -14.67
C ALA A 124 -0.34 -1.63 -14.79
N TYR A 125 -1.51 -1.71 -14.12
CA TYR A 125 -2.43 -2.85 -14.14
C TYR A 125 -1.84 -4.20 -13.68
N ILE A 126 -0.70 -4.21 -12.97
CA ILE A 126 -0.10 -5.45 -12.46
C ILE A 126 -0.99 -6.09 -11.37
N PHE A 127 -1.52 -5.28 -10.47
CA PHE A 127 -2.50 -5.73 -9.48
C PHE A 127 -3.92 -5.47 -9.98
N GLN A 128 -4.76 -6.49 -9.94
CA GLN A 128 -6.15 -6.42 -10.43
C GLN A 128 -7.09 -5.77 -9.39
N ASN A 129 -6.80 -5.98 -8.11
CA ASN A 129 -7.61 -5.49 -6.99
C ASN A 129 -6.80 -5.62 -5.68
N GLU A 130 -7.43 -5.19 -4.56
CA GLU A 130 -6.85 -5.30 -3.22
C GLU A 130 -6.48 -6.73 -2.83
N GLN A 131 -7.38 -7.69 -3.08
CA GLN A 131 -7.13 -9.09 -2.71
C GLN A 131 -5.88 -9.65 -3.44
N HIS A 132 -5.72 -9.33 -4.72
CA HIS A 132 -4.54 -9.74 -5.47
C HIS A 132 -3.26 -9.09 -4.89
N MET A 133 -3.28 -7.79 -4.63
CA MET A 133 -2.15 -7.11 -3.99
C MET A 133 -1.80 -7.73 -2.64
N ARG A 134 -2.78 -7.94 -1.77
CA ARG A 134 -2.56 -8.57 -0.46
C ARG A 134 -2.02 -9.99 -0.60
N ALA A 135 -2.60 -10.82 -1.48
CA ALA A 135 -2.12 -12.19 -1.68
C ALA A 135 -0.64 -12.25 -2.11
N VAL A 136 -0.17 -11.25 -2.88
CA VAL A 136 1.24 -11.16 -3.27
C VAL A 136 2.10 -10.63 -2.12
N MET A 137 1.68 -9.53 -1.48
CA MET A 137 2.49 -8.85 -0.46
C MET A 137 2.54 -9.61 0.87
N ASP A 138 1.45 -10.25 1.27
CA ASP A 138 1.38 -11.07 2.49
C ASP A 138 1.88 -12.51 2.25
N GLY A 139 2.10 -12.89 0.99
CA GLY A 139 2.54 -14.22 0.58
C GLY A 139 4.07 -14.35 0.50
N GLU A 140 4.52 -15.49 -0.03
CA GLU A 140 5.94 -15.84 -0.16
C GLU A 140 6.74 -14.80 -0.97
N ILE A 141 6.13 -14.21 -2.00
CA ILE A 141 6.80 -13.19 -2.83
C ILE A 141 7.06 -11.94 -2.00
N GLY A 142 6.05 -11.44 -1.30
CA GLY A 142 6.17 -10.24 -0.46
C GLY A 142 7.17 -10.43 0.67
N GLN A 143 7.17 -11.61 1.31
CA GLN A 143 8.13 -11.93 2.35
C GLN A 143 9.57 -11.93 1.83
N LYS A 144 9.83 -12.56 0.70
CA LYS A 144 11.17 -12.55 0.07
C LYS A 144 11.64 -11.13 -0.28
N VAL A 145 10.72 -10.31 -0.78
CA VAL A 145 11.04 -8.91 -1.10
C VAL A 145 11.34 -8.12 0.17
N ALA A 146 10.54 -8.29 1.23
CA ALA A 146 10.78 -7.62 2.52
C ALA A 146 12.14 -8.01 3.11
N ASP A 147 12.52 -9.27 3.02
CA ASP A 147 13.82 -9.77 3.47
C ASP A 147 14.98 -9.19 2.62
N ASP A 148 14.81 -9.13 1.30
CA ASP A 148 15.83 -8.56 0.40
C ASP A 148 16.01 -7.04 0.61
N VAL A 149 14.92 -6.32 0.87
CA VAL A 149 14.96 -4.88 1.21
C VAL A 149 15.67 -4.67 2.54
N ALA A 150 15.37 -5.50 3.55
CA ALA A 150 16.02 -5.41 4.86
C ALA A 150 17.52 -5.71 4.76
N GLU A 151 17.91 -6.76 4.04
CA GLU A 151 19.32 -7.13 3.87
C GLU A 151 20.12 -6.06 3.12
N LYS A 152 19.55 -5.48 2.06
CA LYS A 152 20.27 -4.54 1.21
C LYS A 152 20.22 -3.10 1.65
N LEU A 153 19.14 -2.68 2.26
CA LEU A 153 18.87 -1.27 2.59
C LEU A 153 18.72 -1.01 4.09
N ASN A 154 18.79 -2.04 4.93
CA ASN A 154 18.54 -1.91 6.37
C ASN A 154 17.15 -1.35 6.71
N VAL A 155 16.16 -1.66 5.85
CA VAL A 155 14.76 -1.22 5.95
C VAL A 155 13.85 -2.43 5.91
N ARG A 156 13.13 -2.70 7.00
CA ARG A 156 12.18 -3.82 7.10
C ARG A 156 10.77 -3.36 6.76
N TRP A 157 10.13 -4.01 5.80
CA TRP A 157 8.70 -3.87 5.56
C TRP A 157 7.92 -4.77 6.51
N LEU A 158 7.08 -4.17 7.35
CA LEU A 158 6.27 -4.87 8.36
C LEU A 158 4.93 -5.34 7.80
N SER A 159 4.30 -4.52 6.98
CA SER A 159 2.99 -4.79 6.39
C SER A 159 2.78 -3.91 5.17
N ALA A 160 1.96 -4.37 4.22
CA ALA A 160 1.54 -3.59 3.06
C ALA A 160 0.07 -3.16 3.20
N LEU A 161 -0.19 -1.88 3.04
CA LEU A 161 -1.51 -1.28 3.11
C LEU A 161 -2.06 -1.04 1.69
N TYR A 162 -3.36 -1.23 1.53
CA TYR A 162 -4.09 -0.84 0.33
C TYR A 162 -4.61 0.59 0.48
N CYS A 163 -4.14 1.49 -0.38
CA CYS A 163 -4.50 2.91 -0.34
C CYS A 163 -5.55 3.30 -1.39
N GLY A 164 -5.96 2.36 -2.23
CA GLY A 164 -6.86 2.57 -3.37
C GLY A 164 -6.14 2.47 -4.71
N ALA A 165 -6.93 2.39 -5.78
CA ALA A 165 -6.41 2.53 -7.14
C ALA A 165 -6.11 4.01 -7.42
N ARG A 166 -5.06 4.25 -8.18
CA ARG A 166 -4.63 5.60 -8.57
C ARG A 166 -5.38 6.07 -9.80
N HIS A 167 -5.77 7.34 -9.79
CA HIS A 167 -6.54 8.02 -10.82
C HIS A 167 -5.90 9.36 -11.15
N LEU A 168 -6.29 9.97 -12.26
CA LEU A 168 -5.80 11.30 -12.60
C LEU A 168 -6.72 12.38 -12.00
N ASP A 169 -6.12 13.38 -11.38
CA ASP A 169 -6.80 14.62 -10.98
C ASP A 169 -6.28 15.74 -11.89
N MET A 170 -7.17 16.35 -12.65
CA MET A 170 -6.85 17.35 -13.66
C MET A 170 -7.38 18.72 -13.26
N ARG A 171 -6.55 19.74 -13.37
CA ARG A 171 -7.03 21.13 -13.34
C ARG A 171 -7.81 21.44 -14.60
N ASP A 172 -8.54 22.56 -14.62
CA ASP A 172 -9.15 23.05 -15.86
C ASP A 172 -8.06 23.47 -16.87
N ILE A 173 -7.95 22.73 -17.95
CA ILE A 173 -7.03 23.00 -19.07
C ILE A 173 -7.78 23.39 -20.34
N GLY A 174 -9.08 23.75 -20.23
CA GLY A 174 -9.95 24.13 -21.35
C GLY A 174 -10.42 22.95 -22.20
N ARG A 175 -10.18 21.71 -21.77
CA ARG A 175 -10.69 20.47 -22.39
C ARG A 175 -10.76 19.36 -21.38
N GLU A 176 -11.62 18.40 -21.62
CA GLU A 176 -11.70 17.16 -20.82
C GLU A 176 -10.71 16.10 -21.33
N ILE A 177 -10.24 15.27 -20.41
CA ILE A 177 -9.46 14.06 -20.67
C ILE A 177 -10.42 12.87 -20.66
N THR A 178 -10.62 12.24 -21.80
CA THR A 178 -11.55 11.11 -21.97
C THR A 178 -10.88 9.86 -22.55
N LYS A 179 -9.70 10.02 -23.13
CA LYS A 179 -8.89 8.95 -23.74
C LYS A 179 -7.40 9.30 -23.63
N PRO A 180 -6.50 8.33 -23.78
CA PRO A 180 -5.06 8.54 -23.62
C PRO A 180 -4.51 9.66 -24.52
N GLU A 181 -4.99 9.81 -25.74
CA GLU A 181 -4.52 10.83 -26.68
C GLU A 181 -4.77 12.27 -26.19
N ASP A 182 -5.77 12.46 -25.32
CA ASP A 182 -6.09 13.76 -24.75
C ASP A 182 -5.01 14.22 -23.73
N LEU A 183 -4.15 13.29 -23.26
CA LEU A 183 -3.02 13.60 -22.40
C LEU A 183 -1.81 14.18 -23.16
N ASN A 184 -1.86 14.21 -24.49
CA ASN A 184 -0.77 14.78 -25.27
C ASN A 184 -0.57 16.27 -24.94
N GLY A 185 0.65 16.61 -24.53
CA GLY A 185 1.04 17.96 -24.09
C GLY A 185 0.60 18.35 -22.69
N VAL A 186 -0.03 17.44 -21.93
CA VAL A 186 -0.41 17.66 -20.52
C VAL A 186 0.82 17.48 -19.63
N ASN A 187 1.15 18.50 -18.85
CA ASN A 187 2.18 18.41 -17.81
C ASN A 187 1.61 17.66 -16.60
N LEU A 188 1.77 16.34 -16.62
CA LEU A 188 1.29 15.46 -15.56
C LEU A 188 2.39 15.31 -14.50
N ARG A 189 2.10 15.77 -13.27
CA ARG A 189 3.03 15.57 -12.16
C ARG A 189 3.22 14.10 -11.91
N MET A 190 4.47 13.72 -11.77
CA MET A 190 4.89 12.39 -11.32
C MET A 190 5.86 12.51 -10.13
N PRO A 191 5.93 11.50 -9.26
CA PRO A 191 7.04 11.36 -8.32
C PRO A 191 8.38 11.39 -9.07
N ASN A 192 9.43 11.87 -8.42
CA ASN A 192 10.77 11.92 -9.00
C ASN A 192 11.43 10.52 -8.96
N SER A 193 10.98 9.64 -9.83
CA SER A 193 11.48 8.28 -10.00
C SER A 193 11.44 7.92 -11.47
N SER A 194 12.45 7.21 -11.95
CA SER A 194 12.56 6.78 -13.35
C SER A 194 11.35 5.97 -13.80
N ALA A 195 10.83 5.10 -12.93
CA ALA A 195 9.65 4.28 -13.20
C ALA A 195 8.38 5.12 -13.38
N TRP A 196 8.17 6.13 -12.52
CA TRP A 196 7.01 7.00 -12.61
C TRP A 196 7.08 7.95 -13.80
N LEU A 197 8.26 8.50 -14.11
CA LEU A 197 8.44 9.32 -15.30
C LEU A 197 8.18 8.50 -16.59
N PHE A 198 8.63 7.24 -16.61
CA PHE A 198 8.32 6.33 -17.71
C PHE A 198 6.81 6.09 -17.81
N MET A 199 6.13 5.85 -16.69
CA MET A 199 4.67 5.63 -16.67
C MET A 199 3.90 6.85 -17.18
N GLY A 200 4.21 8.06 -16.71
CA GLY A 200 3.58 9.29 -17.20
C GLY A 200 3.70 9.45 -18.70
N LYS A 201 4.88 9.11 -19.24
CA LYS A 201 5.12 9.10 -20.69
C LYS A 201 4.31 7.99 -21.39
N ALA A 202 4.22 6.82 -20.80
CA ALA A 202 3.42 5.71 -21.35
C ALA A 202 1.92 5.99 -21.35
N LEU A 203 1.43 6.77 -20.39
CA LEU A 203 0.05 7.28 -20.37
C LEU A 203 -0.22 8.32 -21.48
N GLY A 204 0.80 8.83 -22.14
CA GLY A 204 0.68 9.82 -23.20
C GLY A 204 0.91 11.27 -22.76
N ALA A 205 1.24 11.50 -21.49
CA ALA A 205 1.47 12.82 -20.93
C ALA A 205 2.94 13.28 -21.06
N ASN A 206 3.17 14.52 -20.70
CA ASN A 206 4.49 15.08 -20.43
C ASN A 206 4.77 14.95 -18.93
N PRO A 207 5.54 13.93 -18.47
CA PRO A 207 5.78 13.70 -17.06
C PRO A 207 6.64 14.82 -16.47
N THR A 208 6.14 15.45 -15.41
CA THR A 208 6.79 16.57 -14.73
C THR A 208 7.15 16.14 -13.31
N PRO A 209 8.44 15.88 -13.02
CA PRO A 209 8.87 15.50 -11.68
C PRO A 209 8.66 16.66 -10.71
N MET A 210 8.02 16.38 -9.58
CA MET A 210 7.75 17.38 -8.54
C MET A 210 7.58 16.68 -7.19
N ALA A 211 8.10 17.28 -6.13
CA ALA A 211 7.94 16.76 -4.77
C ALA A 211 6.47 16.69 -4.36
N TYR A 212 6.12 15.72 -3.52
CA TYR A 212 4.73 15.49 -3.09
C TYR A 212 4.13 16.72 -2.41
N ALA A 213 4.88 17.40 -1.55
CA ALA A 213 4.43 18.59 -0.83
C ALA A 213 4.12 19.79 -1.75
N GLU A 214 4.62 19.80 -2.99
CA GLU A 214 4.44 20.89 -3.94
C GLU A 214 3.22 20.72 -4.85
N ILE A 215 2.54 19.58 -4.80
CA ILE A 215 1.43 19.24 -5.73
C ILE A 215 0.32 20.27 -5.69
N TYR A 216 -0.18 20.63 -4.50
CA TYR A 216 -1.28 21.61 -4.36
C TYR A 216 -0.91 22.94 -5.01
N GLN A 217 0.28 23.46 -4.68
CA GLN A 217 0.79 24.71 -5.23
C GLN A 217 1.00 24.62 -6.75
N GLY A 218 1.53 23.50 -7.24
CA GLY A 218 1.75 23.25 -8.67
C GLY A 218 0.44 23.25 -9.46
N LEU A 219 -0.61 22.61 -8.95
CA LEU A 219 -1.95 22.63 -9.53
C LEU A 219 -2.56 24.03 -9.49
N GLN A 220 -2.47 24.70 -8.34
CA GLN A 220 -3.05 26.03 -8.14
C GLN A 220 -2.44 27.07 -9.09
N THR A 221 -1.12 27.06 -9.28
CA THR A 221 -0.42 28.01 -10.14
C THR A 221 -0.41 27.64 -11.61
N GLY A 222 -0.77 26.38 -11.93
CA GLY A 222 -0.69 25.85 -13.29
C GLY A 222 0.74 25.46 -13.72
N ALA A 223 1.65 25.26 -12.78
CA ALA A 223 2.97 24.69 -13.08
C ALA A 223 2.86 23.24 -13.55
N ILE A 224 1.81 22.55 -13.14
CA ILE A 224 1.37 21.24 -13.63
C ILE A 224 -0.12 21.31 -14.01
N ASP A 225 -0.53 20.47 -14.97
CA ASP A 225 -1.90 20.39 -15.46
C ASP A 225 -2.72 19.32 -14.73
N GLY A 226 -2.04 18.39 -14.10
CA GLY A 226 -2.66 17.30 -13.35
C GLY A 226 -1.65 16.53 -12.52
N GLN A 227 -2.19 15.63 -11.72
CA GLN A 227 -1.44 14.69 -10.90
C GLN A 227 -2.17 13.35 -10.87
N GLU A 228 -1.59 12.32 -10.28
CA GLU A 228 -2.23 11.02 -10.10
C GLU A 228 -1.98 10.50 -8.68
N ASN A 229 -3.03 10.02 -8.05
CA ASN A 229 -3.02 9.42 -6.71
C ASN A 229 -4.35 8.69 -6.45
N PRO A 230 -4.44 7.90 -5.36
CA PRO A 230 -5.72 7.36 -4.90
C PRO A 230 -6.68 8.47 -4.42
N LEU A 231 -7.98 8.29 -4.64
CA LEU A 231 -8.99 9.29 -4.28
C LEU A 231 -9.02 9.66 -2.79
N PRO A 232 -8.80 8.74 -1.82
CA PRO A 232 -8.68 9.14 -0.42
C PRO A 232 -7.57 10.16 -0.16
N THR A 233 -6.46 10.05 -0.89
CA THR A 233 -5.35 11.00 -0.84
C THR A 233 -5.75 12.35 -1.42
N THR A 234 -6.40 12.37 -2.59
CA THR A 234 -6.93 13.58 -3.22
C THR A 234 -7.83 14.36 -2.29
N ILE A 235 -8.72 13.64 -1.57
CA ILE A 235 -9.64 14.25 -0.61
C ILE A 235 -8.87 14.82 0.60
N ALA A 236 -8.00 14.04 1.22
CA ALA A 236 -7.28 14.43 2.42
C ALA A 236 -6.30 15.60 2.18
N GLN A 237 -5.67 15.62 1.00
CA GLN A 237 -4.77 16.70 0.58
C GLN A 237 -5.49 17.88 -0.05
N LYS A 238 -6.83 17.82 -0.16
CA LYS A 238 -7.69 18.87 -0.70
C LYS A 238 -7.36 19.28 -2.14
N TRP A 239 -6.79 18.38 -2.93
CA TRP A 239 -6.46 18.69 -4.33
C TRP A 239 -7.72 18.95 -5.18
N TYR A 240 -8.89 18.48 -4.73
CA TYR A 240 -10.17 18.80 -5.35
C TYR A 240 -10.50 20.30 -5.37
N GLU A 241 -9.87 21.12 -4.51
CA GLU A 241 -10.05 22.59 -4.52
C GLU A 241 -9.37 23.25 -5.73
N VAL A 242 -8.38 22.59 -6.32
CA VAL A 242 -7.54 23.11 -7.40
C VAL A 242 -7.58 22.24 -8.67
N THR A 243 -8.51 21.29 -8.72
CA THR A 243 -8.79 20.43 -9.88
C THR A 243 -10.26 20.52 -10.27
N SER A 244 -10.58 20.16 -11.52
CA SER A 244 -11.94 20.22 -12.09
C SER A 244 -12.42 18.90 -12.62
N GLN A 245 -11.52 17.95 -12.84
CA GLN A 245 -11.86 16.62 -13.40
C GLN A 245 -11.06 15.53 -12.68
N ILE A 246 -11.75 14.43 -12.38
CA ILE A 246 -11.14 13.15 -12.00
C ILE A 246 -11.34 12.17 -13.15
N VAL A 247 -10.25 11.58 -13.64
CA VAL A 247 -10.29 10.55 -14.68
C VAL A 247 -10.03 9.20 -14.03
N LEU A 248 -11.03 8.34 -13.99
CA LEU A 248 -10.98 7.05 -13.29
C LEU A 248 -10.19 6.01 -14.10
N THR A 249 -8.89 6.19 -14.19
CA THR A 249 -8.01 5.31 -14.95
C THR A 249 -7.71 3.99 -14.22
N GLY A 250 -7.63 4.02 -12.90
CA GLY A 250 -7.28 2.85 -12.09
C GLY A 250 -5.96 2.19 -12.52
N HIS A 251 -5.03 2.97 -13.05
CA HIS A 251 -3.84 2.48 -13.74
C HIS A 251 -2.84 1.81 -12.82
N VAL A 252 -2.82 2.14 -11.53
CA VAL A 252 -1.93 1.51 -10.54
C VAL A 252 -2.68 1.24 -9.24
N ILE A 253 -2.46 0.08 -8.68
CA ILE A 253 -2.63 -0.23 -7.26
C ILE A 253 -1.23 -0.40 -6.71
N GLU A 254 -0.82 0.50 -5.82
CA GLU A 254 0.51 0.50 -5.24
C GLU A 254 0.45 0.06 -3.78
N PRO A 255 1.24 -0.95 -3.37
CA PRO A 255 1.34 -1.30 -1.95
C PRO A 255 2.07 -0.19 -1.20
N MET A 256 1.48 0.31 -0.12
CA MET A 256 2.11 1.23 0.82
C MET A 256 2.59 0.44 2.02
N CYS A 257 3.90 0.31 2.18
CA CYS A 257 4.47 -0.51 3.25
C CYS A 257 4.74 0.35 4.49
N ILE A 258 4.38 -0.18 5.65
CA ILE A 258 4.88 0.32 6.94
C ILE A 258 6.29 -0.20 7.07
N ALA A 259 7.26 0.69 7.18
CA ALA A 259 8.67 0.36 7.20
C ALA A 259 9.36 0.85 8.47
N ILE A 260 10.31 0.06 8.96
CA ILE A 260 11.14 0.35 10.13
C ILE A 260 12.61 0.10 9.78
N ASN A 261 13.51 0.80 10.45
CA ASN A 261 14.92 0.43 10.40
C ASN A 261 15.13 -0.99 10.95
N GLU A 262 15.91 -1.83 10.27
CA GLU A 262 16.06 -3.26 10.58
C GLU A 262 16.68 -3.52 11.96
N GLU A 263 17.45 -2.57 12.50
CA GLU A 263 18.13 -2.71 13.79
C GLU A 263 17.27 -2.28 14.99
N LYS A 264 16.04 -1.77 14.74
CA LYS A 264 15.11 -1.30 15.77
C LYS A 264 14.14 -2.37 16.17
#